data_0188bd78a7816bb2bb20488247388204
#
_entry.id   0188bd78a7816bb2bb20488247388204
#
_cell.length_a   1.000
_cell.length_b   1.000
_cell.length_c   1.000
_cell.angle_alpha   90.00
_cell.angle_beta   90.00
_cell.angle_gamma   90.00
#
_symmetry.space_group_name_H-M   'P 1'
#
loop_
_entity.id
_entity.type
_entity.pdbx_description
1 polymer ?
#
loop_
_entity_poly.entity_id
_entity_poly.type
_entity_poly.pdbx_seq_one_letter_code
_entity_poly.pdbx_strand_id
1 'polypeptide(L)'
;MLRFSRLVAGEETVIGREEPADLIVSDSSVSRQHCVVRVGEDGRISLVDMGSTNGTRVNQRAIERVVLKTGDQIEVGTVVLRLDLLDQTELSHLEQVQAHLEARNRDPLTGLLTRTFLSEDLPLLAYRCDRARLPFTCAFFDVDHFKRVNDVFGHQVGDEVLQGVARLLMVGLRASDSCVRYGGEEILIFMPGTDEDAALEVSDRLRRSIQGHDWSRTAAGLRVTTSAGVSQRKANESLDDWIHRADLALYQAKANGRNRIQRASANNQR
;
A
#
# COMPACT_ATOMS: atom_id res chain seq x y z
N MET A 1 12.48 2.87 -0.32
CA MET A 1 11.70 3.57 -1.37
C MET A 1 12.17 5.01 -1.45
N LEU A 2 12.64 5.47 -2.61
CA LEU A 2 13.00 6.87 -2.83
C LEU A 2 11.69 7.66 -2.92
N ARG A 3 11.48 8.63 -2.03
CA ARG A 3 10.37 9.58 -2.11
C ARG A 3 10.94 10.97 -2.29
N PHE A 4 10.40 11.75 -3.20
CA PHE A 4 10.73 13.16 -3.31
C PHE A 4 9.45 14.00 -3.29
N SER A 5 9.59 15.24 -2.85
CA SER A 5 8.55 16.25 -2.89
C SER A 5 9.12 17.48 -3.56
N ARG A 6 8.34 18.09 -4.44
CA ARG A 6 8.73 19.32 -5.12
C ARG A 6 8.43 20.53 -4.22
N LEU A 7 9.40 21.41 -4.09
CA LEU A 7 9.23 22.72 -3.46
C LEU A 7 8.88 23.76 -4.52
N VAL A 8 7.93 24.62 -4.23
CA VAL A 8 7.45 25.66 -5.16
C VAL A 8 7.85 27.03 -4.61
N ALA A 9 8.32 27.91 -5.49
CA ALA A 9 8.68 29.28 -5.13
C ALA A 9 7.45 30.04 -4.61
N GLY A 10 7.61 30.76 -3.51
CA GLY A 10 6.55 31.50 -2.84
C GLY A 10 5.70 30.66 -1.89
N GLU A 11 5.94 29.35 -1.79
CA GLU A 11 5.17 28.46 -0.92
C GLU A 11 5.96 28.01 0.32
N GLU A 12 5.19 27.60 1.33
CA GLU A 12 5.69 26.94 2.52
C GLU A 12 5.34 25.46 2.46
N THR A 13 6.28 24.59 2.80
CA THR A 13 6.07 23.14 2.89
C THR A 13 6.34 22.69 4.32
N VAL A 14 5.31 22.29 5.03
CA VAL A 14 5.41 21.75 6.39
C VAL A 14 5.79 20.28 6.32
N ILE A 15 6.85 19.91 7.03
CA ILE A 15 7.30 18.53 7.20
C ILE A 15 6.85 18.04 8.56
N GLY A 16 6.19 16.88 8.61
CA GLY A 16 5.69 16.32 9.86
C GLY A 16 5.26 14.88 9.75
N ARG A 17 4.84 14.29 10.87
CA ARG A 17 4.49 12.86 10.95
C ARG A 17 3.11 12.54 10.38
N GLU A 18 2.18 13.46 10.45
CA GLU A 18 0.77 13.28 10.08
C GLU A 18 0.14 14.60 9.64
N GLU A 19 -1.06 14.58 9.08
CA GLU A 19 -1.82 15.78 8.72
C GLU A 19 -1.92 16.77 9.91
N PRO A 20 -1.81 18.08 9.66
CA PRO A 20 -1.84 18.77 8.36
C PRO A 20 -0.47 19.06 7.74
N ALA A 21 0.54 18.16 7.90
CA ALA A 21 1.82 18.35 7.23
C ALA A 21 1.71 18.06 5.72
N ASP A 22 2.38 18.90 4.90
CA ASP A 22 2.40 18.75 3.44
C ASP A 22 3.29 17.58 3.01
N LEU A 23 4.45 17.44 3.65
CA LEU A 23 5.34 16.28 3.49
C LEU A 23 5.24 15.38 4.71
N ILE A 24 4.50 14.28 4.56
CA ILE A 24 4.31 13.32 5.64
C ILE A 24 5.49 12.36 5.73
N VAL A 25 6.19 12.42 6.87
CA VAL A 25 7.27 11.53 7.27
C VAL A 25 6.77 10.66 8.43
N SER A 26 6.20 9.49 8.10
CA SER A 26 5.55 8.59 9.07
C SER A 26 6.57 7.88 9.96
N ASP A 27 7.22 8.61 10.85
CA ASP A 27 8.16 8.10 11.85
C ASP A 27 7.83 8.68 13.24
N SER A 28 7.90 7.85 14.28
CA SER A 28 7.53 8.24 15.65
C SER A 28 8.49 9.26 16.27
N SER A 29 9.69 9.42 15.74
CA SER A 29 10.67 10.43 16.15
C SER A 29 10.38 11.81 15.56
N VAL A 30 9.46 11.90 14.58
CA VAL A 30 9.04 13.12 13.90
C VAL A 30 7.82 13.70 14.61
N SER A 31 7.82 15.01 14.92
CA SER A 31 6.66 15.71 15.48
C SER A 31 5.54 15.81 14.43
N ARG A 32 4.28 16.01 14.86
CA ARG A 32 3.11 16.17 13.96
C ARG A 32 3.35 17.26 12.90
N GLN A 33 3.86 18.40 13.34
CA GLN A 33 4.48 19.45 12.54
C GLN A 33 5.89 19.63 13.10
N HIS A 34 6.92 19.32 12.33
CA HIS A 34 8.29 19.27 12.83
C HIS A 34 9.09 20.50 12.39
N CYS A 35 9.12 20.76 11.11
CA CYS A 35 9.80 21.90 10.54
C CYS A 35 9.07 22.38 9.28
N VAL A 36 9.38 23.60 8.85
CA VAL A 36 8.83 24.19 7.62
C VAL A 36 9.95 24.64 6.71
N VAL A 37 9.84 24.26 5.43
CA VAL A 37 10.69 24.76 4.35
C VAL A 37 9.95 25.90 3.67
N ARG A 38 10.64 27.02 3.44
CA ARG A 38 10.13 28.20 2.74
C ARG A 38 11.01 28.51 1.56
N VAL A 39 10.39 28.65 0.40
CA VAL A 39 11.08 29.08 -0.80
C VAL A 39 10.72 30.54 -1.08
N GLY A 40 11.67 31.44 -0.90
CA GLY A 40 11.49 32.86 -1.18
C GLY A 40 11.35 33.14 -2.68
N GLU A 41 10.78 34.27 -3.04
CA GLU A 41 10.71 34.74 -4.43
C GLU A 41 12.10 34.97 -5.03
N ASP A 42 13.11 35.20 -4.21
CA ASP A 42 14.53 35.35 -4.58
C ASP A 42 15.24 33.99 -4.78
N GLY A 43 14.49 32.88 -4.68
CA GLY A 43 15.01 31.53 -4.82
C GLY A 43 15.77 31.01 -3.57
N ARG A 44 15.82 31.77 -2.49
CA ARG A 44 16.43 31.31 -1.23
C ARG A 44 15.52 30.31 -0.56
N ILE A 45 16.08 29.19 -0.14
CA ILE A 45 15.38 28.15 0.59
C ILE A 45 15.77 28.24 2.04
N SER A 46 14.82 28.39 2.93
CA SER A 46 15.05 28.44 4.38
C SER A 46 14.28 27.32 5.09
N LEU A 47 14.90 26.74 6.11
CA LEU A 47 14.31 25.75 6.99
C LEU A 47 14.18 26.32 8.40
N VAL A 48 13.02 26.11 9.01
CA VAL A 48 12.72 26.58 10.37
C VAL A 48 12.17 25.40 11.18
N ASP A 49 12.76 25.12 12.32
CA ASP A 49 12.19 24.16 13.29
C ASP A 49 10.93 24.76 13.92
N MET A 50 9.88 23.96 14.05
CA MET A 50 8.58 24.40 14.61
C MET A 50 8.44 24.04 16.09
N GLY A 51 9.53 24.01 16.84
CA GLY A 51 9.54 23.58 18.23
C GLY A 51 9.38 22.06 18.35
N SER A 52 10.03 21.33 17.47
CA SER A 52 9.94 19.87 17.41
C SER A 52 10.53 19.20 18.67
N THR A 53 10.00 18.02 19.03
CA THR A 53 10.39 17.32 20.25
C THR A 53 11.87 16.87 20.23
N ASN A 54 12.36 16.43 19.05
CA ASN A 54 13.72 15.93 18.90
C ASN A 54 14.67 16.93 18.23
N GLY A 55 14.16 18.12 17.86
CA GLY A 55 14.90 19.14 17.13
C GLY A 55 15.17 18.76 15.67
N THR A 56 15.49 19.78 14.88
CA THR A 56 15.91 19.65 13.48
C THR A 56 17.42 19.89 13.37
N ARG A 57 18.10 19.09 12.57
CA ARG A 57 19.53 19.29 12.29
C ARG A 57 19.77 19.43 10.79
N VAL A 58 20.77 20.23 10.43
CA VAL A 58 21.26 20.33 9.06
C VAL A 58 22.75 20.05 9.07
N ASN A 59 23.16 19.05 8.29
CA ASN A 59 24.55 18.55 8.27
C ASN A 59 25.09 18.28 9.69
N GLN A 60 24.29 17.55 10.50
CA GLN A 60 24.57 17.16 11.90
C GLN A 60 24.57 18.34 12.92
N ARG A 61 24.27 19.58 12.51
CA ARG A 61 24.19 20.73 13.41
C ARG A 61 22.73 21.06 13.73
N ALA A 62 22.39 21.16 15.01
CA ALA A 62 21.06 21.59 15.44
C ALA A 62 20.77 23.03 14.96
N ILE A 63 19.56 23.27 14.51
CA ILE A 63 19.13 24.57 13.99
C ILE A 63 17.76 24.96 14.56
N GLU A 64 17.56 26.26 14.71
CA GLU A 64 16.23 26.88 14.83
C GLU A 64 15.79 27.41 13.47
N ARG A 65 16.73 28.03 12.74
CA ARG A 65 16.55 28.52 11.39
C ARG A 65 17.86 28.47 10.61
N VAL A 66 17.80 28.07 9.34
CA VAL A 66 18.96 28.06 8.45
C VAL A 66 18.55 28.28 7.01
N VAL A 67 19.43 28.88 6.20
CA VAL A 67 19.30 28.91 4.74
C VAL A 67 19.96 27.65 4.19
N LEU A 68 19.18 26.86 3.44
CA LEU A 68 19.62 25.61 2.85
C LEU A 68 20.36 25.82 1.53
N LYS A 69 21.23 24.88 1.24
CA LYS A 69 21.95 24.76 -0.05
C LYS A 69 21.70 23.37 -0.63
N THR A 70 21.87 23.25 -1.95
CA THR A 70 21.85 21.94 -2.61
C THR A 70 22.86 21.01 -1.96
N GLY A 71 22.47 19.74 -1.75
CA GLY A 71 23.25 18.73 -1.07
C GLY A 71 23.12 18.71 0.45
N ASP A 72 22.45 19.71 1.08
CA ASP A 72 22.26 19.72 2.53
C ASP A 72 21.42 18.52 2.99
N GLN A 73 21.89 17.87 4.04
CA GLN A 73 21.18 16.78 4.72
C GLN A 73 20.42 17.36 5.91
N ILE A 74 19.12 17.10 5.92
CA ILE A 74 18.17 17.56 6.94
C ILE A 74 17.76 16.36 7.78
N GLU A 75 18.11 16.35 9.05
CA GLU A 75 17.69 15.32 9.99
C GLU A 75 16.43 15.78 10.73
N VAL A 76 15.35 15.01 10.55
CA VAL A 76 14.03 15.23 11.17
C VAL A 76 13.71 14.01 12.02
N GLY A 77 14.00 14.08 13.31
CA GLY A 77 14.02 12.90 14.17
C GLY A 77 15.13 11.92 13.75
N THR A 78 14.76 10.69 13.40
CA THR A 78 15.70 9.67 12.89
C THR A 78 15.75 9.61 11.36
N VAL A 79 14.95 10.42 10.69
CA VAL A 79 14.85 10.41 9.23
C VAL A 79 15.76 11.47 8.64
N VAL A 80 16.50 11.09 7.60
CA VAL A 80 17.36 12.01 6.85
C VAL A 80 16.72 12.33 5.52
N LEU A 81 16.53 13.60 5.26
CA LEU A 81 16.10 14.17 4.00
C LEU A 81 17.28 14.87 3.33
N ARG A 82 17.27 14.99 2.01
CA ARG A 82 18.28 15.76 1.28
C ARG A 82 17.61 16.78 0.38
N LEU A 83 18.13 18.00 0.40
CA LEU A 83 17.72 19.04 -0.54
C LEU A 83 18.60 19.00 -1.77
N ASP A 84 17.99 18.85 -2.94
CA ASP A 84 18.67 18.98 -4.22
C ASP A 84 17.98 20.02 -5.09
N LEU A 85 18.76 20.91 -5.69
CA LEU A 85 18.29 21.81 -6.74
C LEU A 85 18.59 21.11 -8.06
N LEU A 86 17.54 20.80 -8.78
CA LEU A 86 17.61 20.07 -10.04
C LEU A 86 17.16 20.99 -11.17
N ASP A 87 17.78 20.85 -12.32
CA ASP A 87 17.25 21.45 -13.53
C ASP A 87 16.03 20.68 -14.06
N GLN A 88 15.36 21.25 -15.07
CA GLN A 88 14.14 20.64 -15.65
C GLN A 88 14.41 19.25 -16.23
N THR A 89 15.60 19.02 -16.76
CA THR A 89 15.99 17.74 -17.38
C THR A 89 16.22 16.67 -16.31
N GLU A 90 16.94 17.03 -15.26
CA GLU A 90 17.21 16.16 -14.12
C GLU A 90 15.91 15.79 -13.38
N LEU A 91 15.01 16.77 -13.18
CA LEU A 91 13.70 16.54 -12.58
C LEU A 91 12.88 15.57 -13.43
N SER A 92 12.78 15.81 -14.75
CA SER A 92 12.06 14.94 -15.67
C SER A 92 12.62 13.52 -15.68
N HIS A 93 13.95 13.38 -15.60
CA HIS A 93 14.58 12.07 -15.52
C HIS A 93 14.24 11.33 -14.21
N LEU A 94 14.27 12.03 -13.08
CA LEU A 94 13.88 11.45 -11.79
C LEU A 94 12.40 11.05 -11.75
N GLU A 95 11.52 11.88 -12.29
CA GLU A 95 10.09 11.57 -12.44
C GLU A 95 9.88 10.34 -13.32
N GLN A 96 10.62 10.21 -14.42
CA GLN A 96 10.58 9.02 -15.27
C GLN A 96 11.09 7.76 -14.54
N VAL A 97 12.20 7.88 -13.83
CA VAL A 97 12.75 6.74 -13.03
C VAL A 97 11.75 6.31 -11.97
N GLN A 98 11.16 7.26 -11.26
CA GLN A 98 10.13 6.96 -10.26
C GLN A 98 8.90 6.30 -10.89
N ALA A 99 8.39 6.86 -11.98
CA ALA A 99 7.25 6.29 -12.71
C ALA A 99 7.56 4.86 -13.21
N HIS A 100 8.79 4.60 -13.69
CA HIS A 100 9.22 3.26 -14.07
C HIS A 100 9.30 2.29 -12.88
N LEU A 101 9.81 2.76 -11.72
CA LEU A 101 9.84 1.93 -10.51
C LEU A 101 8.43 1.61 -9.99
N GLU A 102 7.54 2.61 -10.00
CA GLU A 102 6.14 2.41 -9.63
C GLU A 102 5.40 1.49 -10.61
N ALA A 103 5.66 1.63 -11.90
CA ALA A 103 5.10 0.74 -12.93
C ALA A 103 5.59 -0.70 -12.80
N ARG A 104 6.85 -0.94 -12.41
CA ARG A 104 7.38 -2.30 -12.14
C ARG A 104 6.71 -2.98 -10.96
N ASN A 105 6.20 -2.20 -10.02
CA ASN A 105 5.53 -2.72 -8.83
C ASN A 105 4.02 -2.93 -9.05
N ARG A 106 3.52 -2.68 -10.27
CA ARG A 106 2.13 -2.92 -10.63
C ARG A 106 2.01 -3.95 -11.75
N ASP A 107 1.03 -4.83 -11.57
CA ASP A 107 0.67 -5.80 -12.59
C ASP A 107 0.05 -5.10 -13.82
N PRO A 108 0.58 -5.30 -15.02
CA PRO A 108 0.17 -4.54 -16.20
C PRO A 108 -1.27 -4.84 -16.64
N LEU A 109 -1.83 -6.00 -16.29
CA LEU A 109 -3.19 -6.37 -16.63
C LEU A 109 -4.21 -5.75 -15.67
N THR A 110 -3.95 -5.85 -14.37
CA THR A 110 -4.93 -5.52 -13.33
C THR A 110 -4.68 -4.16 -12.64
N GLY A 111 -3.46 -3.61 -12.74
CA GLY A 111 -3.04 -2.41 -12.01
C GLY A 111 -2.80 -2.65 -10.51
N LEU A 112 -3.00 -3.87 -10.01
CA LEU A 112 -2.72 -4.25 -8.63
C LEU A 112 -1.22 -4.24 -8.36
N LEU A 113 -0.80 -4.20 -7.10
CA LEU A 113 0.60 -4.40 -6.73
C LEU A 113 1.06 -5.80 -7.19
N THR A 114 2.32 -5.91 -7.56
CA THR A 114 2.92 -7.21 -7.91
C THR A 114 3.38 -7.95 -6.66
N ARG A 115 3.73 -9.21 -6.80
CA ARG A 115 4.28 -10.05 -5.73
C ARG A 115 5.55 -9.48 -5.09
N THR A 116 6.26 -8.57 -5.75
CA THR A 116 7.43 -7.84 -5.23
C THR A 116 7.10 -7.08 -3.94
N PHE A 117 5.86 -6.60 -3.78
CA PHE A 117 5.37 -5.99 -2.55
C PHE A 117 5.60 -6.86 -1.30
N LEU A 118 5.51 -8.18 -1.42
CA LEU A 118 5.66 -9.10 -0.28
C LEU A 118 7.08 -9.10 0.30
N SER A 119 8.07 -8.89 -0.54
CA SER A 119 9.48 -8.86 -0.11
C SER A 119 9.98 -7.45 0.22
N GLU A 120 9.46 -6.42 -0.43
CA GLU A 120 9.97 -5.06 -0.31
C GLU A 120 9.19 -4.21 0.70
N ASP A 121 7.85 -4.17 0.63
CA ASP A 121 7.03 -3.24 1.40
C ASP A 121 6.32 -3.89 2.59
N LEU A 122 5.86 -5.14 2.45
CA LEU A 122 5.10 -5.84 3.49
C LEU A 122 5.87 -5.98 4.82
N PRO A 123 7.19 -6.28 4.85
CA PRO A 123 7.93 -6.36 6.11
C PRO A 123 7.92 -5.04 6.88
N LEU A 124 8.06 -3.92 6.18
CA LEU A 124 8.03 -2.60 6.80
C LEU A 124 6.63 -2.24 7.32
N LEU A 125 5.59 -2.59 6.55
CA LEU A 125 4.20 -2.37 6.95
C LEU A 125 3.85 -3.19 8.19
N ALA A 126 4.25 -4.48 8.24
CA ALA A 126 4.08 -5.34 9.40
C ALA A 126 4.81 -4.81 10.64
N TYR A 127 6.06 -4.39 10.48
CA TYR A 127 6.84 -3.76 11.56
C TYR A 127 6.16 -2.50 12.12
N ARG A 128 5.60 -1.65 11.26
CA ARG A 128 4.85 -0.45 11.69
C ARG A 128 3.60 -0.82 12.49
N CYS A 129 2.84 -1.81 12.04
CA CYS A 129 1.66 -2.29 12.76
C CYS A 129 2.05 -2.86 14.13
N ASP A 130 3.10 -3.68 14.20
CA ASP A 130 3.60 -4.24 15.47
C ASP A 130 4.02 -3.15 16.47
N ARG A 131 4.78 -2.15 16.00
CA ARG A 131 5.20 -1.01 16.86
C ARG A 131 4.04 -0.20 17.36
N ALA A 132 3.04 0.04 16.52
CA ALA A 132 1.85 0.80 16.88
C ALA A 132 0.80 -0.05 17.63
N ARG A 133 1.05 -1.35 17.83
CA ARG A 133 0.09 -2.32 18.39
C ARG A 133 -1.25 -2.33 17.66
N LEU A 134 -1.21 -2.12 16.36
CA LEU A 134 -2.39 -2.17 15.51
C LEU A 134 -2.60 -3.60 15.01
N PRO A 135 -3.86 -4.07 14.96
CA PRO A 135 -4.16 -5.34 14.31
C PRO A 135 -3.78 -5.26 12.83
N PHE A 136 -3.38 -6.38 12.26
CA PHE A 136 -3.02 -6.46 10.86
C PHE A 136 -3.56 -7.75 10.27
N THR A 137 -4.47 -7.64 9.31
CA THR A 137 -5.17 -8.79 8.75
C THR A 137 -4.92 -8.88 7.26
N CYS A 138 -4.75 -10.11 6.75
CA CYS A 138 -4.73 -10.38 5.32
C CYS A 138 -5.93 -11.21 4.90
N ALA A 139 -6.36 -11.02 3.65
CA ALA A 139 -7.36 -11.85 2.99
C ALA A 139 -6.78 -12.37 1.67
N PHE A 140 -6.84 -13.68 1.47
CA PHE A 140 -6.40 -14.34 0.25
C PHE A 140 -7.61 -14.68 -0.60
N PHE A 141 -7.79 -13.96 -1.69
CA PHE A 141 -8.89 -14.13 -2.65
C PHE A 141 -8.47 -14.96 -3.85
N ASP A 142 -9.43 -15.68 -4.42
CA ASP A 142 -9.27 -16.41 -5.66
C ASP A 142 -10.60 -16.38 -6.44
N VAL A 143 -10.51 -16.26 -7.76
CA VAL A 143 -11.69 -16.23 -8.64
C VAL A 143 -12.18 -17.67 -8.86
N ASP A 144 -13.38 -17.94 -8.38
CA ASP A 144 -13.97 -19.27 -8.45
C ASP A 144 -14.10 -19.77 -9.91
N HIS A 145 -13.59 -20.96 -10.16
CA HIS A 145 -13.69 -21.60 -11.48
C HIS A 145 -13.09 -20.78 -12.63
N PHE A 146 -12.06 -19.98 -12.39
CA PHE A 146 -11.45 -19.11 -13.40
C PHE A 146 -10.98 -19.87 -14.63
N LYS A 147 -10.40 -21.07 -14.45
CA LYS A 147 -10.06 -21.92 -15.59
C LYS A 147 -11.26 -22.19 -16.49
N ARG A 148 -12.46 -22.45 -15.92
CA ARG A 148 -13.67 -22.66 -16.71
C ARG A 148 -14.08 -21.40 -17.48
N VAL A 149 -13.87 -20.22 -16.92
CA VAL A 149 -14.09 -18.95 -17.64
C VAL A 149 -13.22 -18.90 -18.89
N ASN A 150 -11.93 -19.19 -18.76
CA ASN A 150 -11.01 -19.25 -19.89
C ASN A 150 -11.38 -20.32 -20.92
N ASP A 151 -11.73 -21.51 -20.44
CA ASP A 151 -12.05 -22.65 -21.33
C ASP A 151 -13.36 -22.41 -22.12
N VAL A 152 -14.33 -21.70 -21.56
CA VAL A 152 -15.64 -21.48 -22.19
C VAL A 152 -15.68 -20.16 -23.00
N PHE A 153 -15.09 -19.09 -22.50
CA PHE A 153 -15.21 -17.74 -23.07
C PHE A 153 -13.91 -17.22 -23.69
N GLY A 154 -12.82 -17.95 -23.54
CA GLY A 154 -11.49 -17.56 -24.04
C GLY A 154 -10.70 -16.68 -23.06
N HIS A 155 -9.38 -16.64 -23.26
CA HIS A 155 -8.45 -15.92 -22.39
C HIS A 155 -8.70 -14.41 -22.35
N GLN A 156 -9.15 -13.81 -23.44
CA GLN A 156 -9.45 -12.37 -23.47
C GLN A 156 -10.57 -12.02 -22.48
N VAL A 157 -11.64 -12.83 -22.42
CA VAL A 157 -12.71 -12.66 -21.44
C VAL A 157 -12.20 -12.92 -20.02
N GLY A 158 -11.31 -13.89 -19.83
CA GLY A 158 -10.63 -14.12 -18.56
C GLY A 158 -9.84 -12.89 -18.09
N ASP A 159 -9.10 -12.26 -18.98
CA ASP A 159 -8.37 -11.03 -18.69
C ASP A 159 -9.31 -9.86 -18.28
N GLU A 160 -10.42 -9.70 -18.99
CA GLU A 160 -11.46 -8.71 -18.65
C GLU A 160 -12.10 -9.01 -17.28
N VAL A 161 -12.28 -10.28 -16.93
CA VAL A 161 -12.75 -10.71 -15.61
C VAL A 161 -11.73 -10.31 -14.53
N LEU A 162 -10.45 -10.59 -14.72
CA LEU A 162 -9.41 -10.21 -13.77
C LEU A 162 -9.34 -8.69 -13.57
N GLN A 163 -9.42 -7.92 -14.66
CA GLN A 163 -9.48 -6.44 -14.59
C GLN A 163 -10.72 -5.95 -13.83
N GLY A 164 -11.88 -6.55 -14.10
CA GLY A 164 -13.14 -6.22 -13.43
C GLY A 164 -13.09 -6.53 -11.93
N VAL A 165 -12.61 -7.72 -11.56
CA VAL A 165 -12.42 -8.13 -10.16
C VAL A 165 -11.45 -7.18 -9.44
N ALA A 166 -10.29 -6.91 -10.02
CA ALA A 166 -9.30 -6.00 -9.45
C ALA A 166 -9.88 -4.60 -9.20
N ARG A 167 -10.63 -4.06 -10.15
CA ARG A 167 -11.30 -2.76 -10.03
C ARG A 167 -12.31 -2.74 -8.89
N LEU A 168 -13.15 -3.78 -8.78
CA LEU A 168 -14.15 -3.89 -7.71
C LEU A 168 -13.51 -4.01 -6.33
N LEU A 169 -12.40 -4.76 -6.22
CA LEU A 169 -11.63 -4.86 -4.99
C LEU A 169 -11.05 -3.50 -4.60
N MET A 170 -10.36 -2.81 -5.52
CA MET A 170 -9.73 -1.50 -5.24
C MET A 170 -10.74 -0.43 -4.82
N VAL A 171 -11.93 -0.38 -5.46
CA VAL A 171 -12.99 0.58 -5.09
C VAL A 171 -13.54 0.31 -3.69
N GLY A 172 -13.57 -0.94 -3.26
CA GLY A 172 -14.09 -1.32 -1.96
C GLY A 172 -13.07 -1.26 -0.81
N LEU A 173 -11.80 -0.95 -1.08
CA LEU A 173 -10.71 -0.85 -0.10
C LEU A 173 -10.38 0.60 0.24
N ARG A 174 -9.73 0.80 1.40
CA ARG A 174 -9.22 2.10 1.84
C ARG A 174 -7.86 2.39 1.19
N ALA A 175 -7.45 3.64 1.17
CA ALA A 175 -6.12 4.04 0.69
C ALA A 175 -4.96 3.42 1.49
N SER A 176 -5.21 3.04 2.75
CA SER A 176 -4.24 2.35 3.62
C SER A 176 -4.07 0.87 3.29
N ASP A 177 -5.05 0.27 2.59
CA ASP A 177 -5.05 -1.15 2.29
C ASP A 177 -4.22 -1.42 1.04
N SER A 178 -3.57 -2.57 1.00
CA SER A 178 -2.75 -2.99 -0.14
C SER A 178 -3.40 -4.18 -0.83
N CYS A 179 -3.54 -4.10 -2.17
CA CYS A 179 -4.10 -5.15 -2.99
C CYS A 179 -3.04 -5.65 -3.97
N VAL A 180 -2.67 -6.92 -3.87
CA VAL A 180 -1.52 -7.53 -4.54
C VAL A 180 -2.00 -8.68 -5.42
N ARG A 181 -1.65 -8.69 -6.70
CA ARG A 181 -1.80 -9.89 -7.54
C ARG A 181 -0.71 -10.88 -7.19
N TYR A 182 -1.09 -11.96 -6.50
CA TYR A 182 -0.16 -12.99 -6.06
C TYR A 182 0.28 -13.91 -7.20
N GLY A 183 -0.66 -14.28 -8.08
CA GLY A 183 -0.43 -15.08 -9.28
C GLY A 183 -1.75 -15.38 -9.99
N GLY A 184 -1.76 -15.59 -11.29
CA GLY A 184 -2.94 -15.99 -12.05
C GLY A 184 -4.21 -15.20 -11.65
N GLU A 185 -5.14 -15.91 -11.01
CA GLU A 185 -6.41 -15.41 -10.48
C GLU A 185 -6.39 -15.13 -8.97
N GLU A 186 -5.22 -15.22 -8.32
CA GLU A 186 -5.02 -15.11 -6.88
C GLU A 186 -4.65 -13.68 -6.48
N ILE A 187 -5.34 -13.13 -5.49
CA ILE A 187 -5.16 -11.75 -5.01
C ILE A 187 -5.05 -11.74 -3.49
N LEU A 188 -4.00 -11.11 -2.97
CA LEU A 188 -3.81 -10.85 -1.54
C LEU A 188 -4.20 -9.41 -1.22
N ILE A 189 -4.96 -9.25 -0.13
CA ILE A 189 -5.32 -7.94 0.43
C ILE A 189 -4.74 -7.85 1.83
N PHE A 190 -4.03 -6.76 2.12
CA PHE A 190 -3.46 -6.47 3.43
C PHE A 190 -4.15 -5.24 4.02
N MET A 191 -4.71 -5.38 5.22
CA MET A 191 -5.54 -4.37 5.90
C MET A 191 -4.91 -3.97 7.24
N PRO A 192 -4.00 -2.97 7.24
CA PRO A 192 -3.40 -2.45 8.48
C PRO A 192 -4.45 -1.75 9.34
N GLY A 193 -4.37 -1.91 10.66
CA GLY A 193 -5.31 -1.34 11.61
C GLY A 193 -6.70 -2.01 11.60
N THR A 194 -6.85 -3.17 10.95
CA THR A 194 -8.12 -3.89 10.81
C THR A 194 -7.99 -5.25 11.49
N ASP A 195 -8.86 -5.53 12.46
CA ASP A 195 -8.94 -6.83 13.12
C ASP A 195 -9.62 -7.89 12.24
N GLU A 196 -9.62 -9.13 12.69
CA GLU A 196 -10.13 -10.25 11.90
C GLU A 196 -11.63 -10.16 11.63
N ASP A 197 -12.43 -9.69 12.59
CA ASP A 197 -13.89 -9.59 12.44
C ASP A 197 -14.25 -8.51 11.41
N ALA A 198 -13.65 -7.32 11.52
CA ALA A 198 -13.82 -6.26 10.54
C ALA A 198 -13.31 -6.66 9.15
N ALA A 199 -12.19 -7.41 9.08
CA ALA A 199 -11.66 -7.90 7.81
C ALA A 199 -12.58 -8.94 7.14
N LEU A 200 -13.27 -9.78 7.93
CA LEU A 200 -14.30 -10.69 7.41
C LEU A 200 -15.47 -9.93 6.80
N GLU A 201 -15.94 -8.86 7.46
CA GLU A 201 -17.03 -8.02 6.94
C GLU A 201 -16.61 -7.31 5.64
N VAL A 202 -15.41 -6.72 5.60
CA VAL A 202 -14.86 -6.11 4.39
C VAL A 202 -14.76 -7.13 3.27
N SER A 203 -14.19 -8.30 3.55
CA SER A 203 -14.01 -9.37 2.55
C SER A 203 -15.34 -9.87 2.00
N ASP A 204 -16.36 -10.05 2.84
CA ASP A 204 -17.68 -10.49 2.37
C ASP A 204 -18.40 -9.40 1.56
N ARG A 205 -18.23 -8.13 1.91
CA ARG A 205 -18.71 -7.00 1.09
C ARG A 205 -18.07 -7.01 -0.30
N LEU A 206 -16.76 -7.21 -0.39
CA LEU A 206 -16.02 -7.32 -1.65
C LEU A 206 -16.50 -8.50 -2.49
N ARG A 207 -16.63 -9.68 -1.86
CA ARG A 207 -17.20 -10.89 -2.49
C ARG A 207 -18.59 -10.62 -3.08
N ARG A 208 -19.48 -10.00 -2.30
CA ARG A 208 -20.83 -9.65 -2.76
C ARG A 208 -20.82 -8.65 -3.92
N SER A 209 -19.92 -7.68 -3.90
CA SER A 209 -19.74 -6.72 -4.98
C SER A 209 -19.36 -7.43 -6.28
N ILE A 210 -18.44 -8.40 -6.23
CA ILE A 210 -18.04 -9.18 -7.40
C ILE A 210 -19.20 -10.08 -7.88
N GLN A 211 -19.87 -10.77 -6.98
CA GLN A 211 -21.01 -11.63 -7.30
C GLN A 211 -22.19 -10.84 -7.91
N GLY A 212 -22.44 -9.64 -7.43
CA GLY A 212 -23.56 -8.78 -7.88
C GLY A 212 -23.24 -7.91 -9.09
N HIS A 213 -22.00 -7.94 -9.58
CA HIS A 213 -21.60 -7.17 -10.74
C HIS A 213 -22.26 -7.71 -12.03
N ASP A 214 -22.65 -6.81 -12.93
CA ASP A 214 -23.22 -7.19 -14.23
C ASP A 214 -22.10 -7.59 -15.20
N TRP A 215 -21.78 -8.88 -15.22
CA TRP A 215 -20.78 -9.46 -16.11
C TRP A 215 -21.31 -9.72 -17.54
N SER A 216 -22.60 -9.47 -17.81
CA SER A 216 -23.18 -9.68 -19.16
C SER A 216 -22.57 -8.77 -20.22
N ARG A 217 -22.00 -7.63 -19.81
CA ARG A 217 -21.27 -6.69 -20.68
C ARG A 217 -19.92 -7.26 -21.13
N THR A 218 -19.32 -8.15 -20.36
CA THR A 218 -18.07 -8.85 -20.69
C THR A 218 -18.39 -10.07 -21.57
N ALA A 219 -19.33 -10.91 -21.14
CA ALA A 219 -19.82 -12.02 -21.98
C ALA A 219 -21.23 -12.44 -21.57
N ALA A 220 -22.07 -12.76 -22.54
CA ALA A 220 -23.44 -13.19 -22.30
C ALA A 220 -23.48 -14.46 -21.45
N GLY A 221 -24.22 -14.42 -20.33
CA GLY A 221 -24.36 -15.54 -19.40
C GLY A 221 -23.20 -15.74 -18.44
N LEU A 222 -22.16 -14.91 -18.50
CA LEU A 222 -21.02 -14.98 -17.57
C LEU A 222 -21.48 -14.61 -16.14
N ARG A 223 -21.03 -15.43 -15.18
CA ARG A 223 -21.16 -15.17 -13.75
C ARG A 223 -19.81 -15.40 -13.08
N VAL A 224 -19.38 -14.47 -12.27
CA VAL A 224 -18.11 -14.55 -11.54
C VAL A 224 -18.39 -14.48 -10.04
N THR A 225 -17.76 -15.38 -9.30
CA THR A 225 -17.72 -15.36 -7.84
C THR A 225 -16.29 -15.50 -7.37
N THR A 226 -16.05 -15.17 -6.11
CA THR A 226 -14.75 -15.31 -5.48
C THR A 226 -14.90 -15.99 -4.13
N SER A 227 -13.88 -16.74 -3.74
CA SER A 227 -13.71 -17.25 -2.39
C SER A 227 -12.53 -16.56 -1.72
N ALA A 228 -12.53 -16.44 -0.40
CA ALA A 228 -11.35 -15.93 0.30
C ALA A 228 -11.17 -16.58 1.67
N GLY A 229 -9.89 -16.65 2.08
CA GLY A 229 -9.49 -16.96 3.43
C GLY A 229 -8.96 -15.72 4.14
N VAL A 230 -9.38 -15.48 5.38
CA VAL A 230 -9.00 -14.31 6.18
C VAL A 230 -8.20 -14.76 7.40
N SER A 231 -7.10 -14.07 7.68
CA SER A 231 -6.19 -14.38 8.78
C SER A 231 -5.63 -13.11 9.39
N GLN A 232 -5.84 -12.89 10.69
CA GLN A 232 -5.13 -11.83 11.41
C GLN A 232 -3.73 -12.31 11.80
N ARG A 233 -2.73 -11.45 11.65
CA ARG A 233 -1.36 -11.73 12.03
C ARG A 233 -1.23 -11.88 13.55
N LYS A 234 -0.50 -12.91 13.98
CA LYS A 234 -0.18 -13.17 15.38
C LYS A 234 1.13 -12.50 15.78
N ALA A 235 1.34 -12.27 17.07
CA ALA A 235 2.61 -11.79 17.58
C ALA A 235 3.74 -12.77 17.23
N ASN A 236 4.86 -12.25 16.75
CA ASN A 236 6.06 -13.02 16.36
C ASN A 236 5.83 -14.05 15.23
N GLU A 237 4.72 -13.98 14.51
CA GLU A 237 4.46 -14.84 13.36
C GLU A 237 5.25 -14.35 12.14
N SER A 238 5.84 -15.29 11.39
CA SER A 238 6.46 -14.96 10.11
C SER A 238 5.39 -14.51 9.10
N LEU A 239 5.79 -13.71 8.10
CA LEU A 239 4.87 -13.27 7.06
C LEU A 239 4.37 -14.44 6.21
N ASP A 240 5.24 -15.42 5.96
CA ASP A 240 4.91 -16.61 5.18
C ASP A 240 3.91 -17.51 5.92
N ASP A 241 4.09 -17.76 7.23
CA ASP A 241 3.15 -18.55 8.02
C ASP A 241 1.79 -17.86 8.12
N TRP A 242 1.78 -16.53 8.26
CA TRP A 242 0.55 -15.75 8.29
C TRP A 242 -0.22 -15.84 6.97
N ILE A 243 0.44 -15.62 5.83
CA ILE A 243 -0.17 -15.76 4.50
C ILE A 243 -0.63 -17.19 4.26
N HIS A 244 0.17 -18.18 4.66
CA HIS A 244 -0.21 -19.59 4.53
C HIS A 244 -1.48 -19.94 5.31
N ARG A 245 -1.71 -19.35 6.49
CA ARG A 245 -2.99 -19.55 7.22
C ARG A 245 -4.19 -19.00 6.45
N ALA A 246 -4.03 -17.87 5.76
CA ALA A 246 -5.08 -17.34 4.89
C ALA A 246 -5.33 -18.25 3.69
N ASP A 247 -4.28 -18.82 3.09
CA ASP A 247 -4.37 -19.77 1.98
C ASP A 247 -5.12 -21.06 2.40
N LEU A 248 -4.78 -21.63 3.55
CA LEU A 248 -5.50 -22.79 4.09
C LEU A 248 -7.00 -22.50 4.31
N ALA A 249 -7.33 -21.31 4.79
CA ALA A 249 -8.71 -20.89 4.92
C ALA A 249 -9.41 -20.72 3.57
N LEU A 250 -8.73 -20.17 2.57
CA LEU A 250 -9.22 -20.11 1.18
C LEU A 250 -9.51 -21.50 0.62
N TYR A 251 -8.59 -22.45 0.83
CA TYR A 251 -8.82 -23.83 0.42
C TYR A 251 -10.09 -24.41 1.06
N GLN A 252 -10.32 -24.16 2.36
CA GLN A 252 -11.55 -24.56 3.05
C GLN A 252 -12.79 -23.87 2.45
N ALA A 253 -12.72 -22.58 2.12
CA ALA A 253 -13.80 -21.85 1.45
C ALA A 253 -14.18 -22.51 0.11
N LYS A 254 -13.17 -22.88 -0.70
CA LYS A 254 -13.38 -23.60 -1.96
C LYS A 254 -13.98 -24.99 -1.76
N ALA A 255 -13.49 -25.76 -0.77
CA ALA A 255 -14.00 -27.09 -0.44
C ALA A 255 -15.45 -27.06 0.08
N ASN A 256 -15.82 -26.04 0.82
CA ASN A 256 -17.15 -25.87 1.41
C ASN A 256 -18.19 -25.29 0.42
N GLY A 257 -17.89 -25.23 -0.88
CA GLY A 257 -18.85 -24.86 -1.93
C GLY A 257 -18.62 -23.48 -2.55
N ARG A 258 -17.44 -22.87 -2.34
CA ARG A 258 -17.02 -21.59 -2.97
C ARG A 258 -17.92 -20.40 -2.65
N ASN A 259 -17.69 -19.27 -3.30
CA ASN A 259 -18.46 -18.02 -3.14
C ASN A 259 -18.66 -17.65 -1.67
N ARG A 260 -17.59 -17.72 -0.87
CA ARG A 260 -17.63 -17.45 0.57
C ARG A 260 -16.30 -16.99 1.13
N ILE A 261 -16.39 -16.42 2.32
CA ILE A 261 -15.22 -16.06 3.12
C ILE A 261 -15.07 -17.08 4.26
N GLN A 262 -13.86 -17.52 4.50
CA GLN A 262 -13.52 -18.44 5.57
C GLN A 262 -12.48 -17.81 6.49
N ARG A 263 -12.74 -17.86 7.79
CA ARG A 263 -11.77 -17.48 8.83
C ARG A 263 -10.69 -18.55 8.94
N ALA A 264 -9.43 -18.14 9.08
CA ALA A 264 -8.36 -19.07 9.41
C ALA A 264 -8.56 -19.66 10.81
N SER A 265 -8.48 -20.97 10.92
CA SER A 265 -8.62 -21.66 12.21
C SER A 265 -7.51 -21.22 13.17
N ALA A 266 -7.85 -21.07 14.45
CA ALA A 266 -6.91 -20.69 15.50
C ALA A 266 -5.79 -21.73 15.72
N ASN A 267 -6.02 -22.98 15.32
CA ASN A 267 -5.12 -24.11 15.49
C ASN A 267 -4.98 -24.90 14.18
N ASN A 268 -3.83 -24.78 13.52
CA ASN A 268 -3.26 -25.87 12.73
C ASN A 268 -1.74 -25.85 12.91
N GLN A 269 -1.30 -26.23 14.10
CA GLN A 269 0.00 -26.87 14.28
C GLN A 269 -0.24 -28.37 14.09
N ARG A 270 0.11 -28.90 12.93
CA ARG A 270 0.50 -30.29 12.73
C ARG A 270 1.71 -30.32 11.83
#